data_a5ab652a5019511375db6f641043d3e8
#
_entry.id   a5ab652a5019511375db6f641043d3e8
#
_cell.length_a   1.000
_cell.length_b   1.000
_cell.length_c   1.000
_cell.angle_alpha   90.00
_cell.angle_beta   90.00
_cell.angle_gamma   90.00
#
_symmetry.space_group_name_H-M   'P 1'
#
loop_
_entity.id
_entity.type
_entity.pdbx_description
1 polymer ?
#
loop_
_entity_poly.entity_id
_entity_poly.type
_entity_poly.pdbx_seq_one_letter_code
_entity_poly.pdbx_strand_id
1 'polypeptide(L)'
;FVINCATYGFTSNYDAIMKGEYKYDLFHGTYCERLMQLLGDLAYREVFTSEPIYRMEVTESVMLSDLLDKFMTAIIKYDDPSQKLNSMDLRIVSFISDNYKRAYHCQAEGKTEAEKLYLRILLVTDYICGMTDSYAMRLYQEMRGMFLSGTE
;
A
#
# COMPACT_ATOMS: atom_id res chain seq x y z
N PHE A 1 -20.82 -2.37 -23.81
CA PHE A 1 -19.93 -2.03 -24.95
C PHE A 1 -18.47 -1.92 -24.50
N VAL A 2 -18.15 -1.06 -23.54
CA VAL A 2 -16.75 -0.85 -23.03
C VAL A 2 -16.14 -2.15 -22.50
N ILE A 3 -16.90 -2.90 -21.68
CA ILE A 3 -16.44 -4.20 -21.15
C ILE A 3 -16.08 -5.17 -22.29
N ASN A 4 -16.90 -5.22 -23.34
CA ASN A 4 -16.62 -6.09 -24.48
C ASN A 4 -15.32 -5.70 -25.21
N CYS A 5 -15.02 -4.39 -25.34
CA CYS A 5 -13.76 -3.93 -25.89
C CYS A 5 -12.56 -4.34 -25.02
N ALA A 6 -12.67 -4.20 -23.70
CA ALA A 6 -11.63 -4.64 -22.76
C ALA A 6 -11.42 -6.16 -22.81
N THR A 7 -12.52 -6.95 -22.84
CA THR A 7 -12.45 -8.40 -22.98
C THR A 7 -11.76 -8.81 -24.29
N TYR A 8 -12.13 -8.15 -25.39
CA TYR A 8 -11.50 -8.38 -26.70
C TYR A 8 -9.99 -8.04 -26.64
N GLY A 9 -9.64 -6.88 -26.10
CA GLY A 9 -8.23 -6.46 -25.95
C GLY A 9 -7.42 -7.44 -25.12
N PHE A 10 -7.99 -7.94 -24.00
CA PHE A 10 -7.37 -8.97 -23.18
C PHE A 10 -7.18 -10.29 -23.92
N THR A 11 -8.26 -10.82 -24.50
CA THR A 11 -8.23 -12.14 -25.17
C THR A 11 -7.35 -12.15 -26.41
N SER A 12 -7.36 -11.06 -27.19
CA SER A 12 -6.50 -10.93 -28.40
C SER A 12 -5.02 -10.80 -28.09
N ASN A 13 -4.66 -10.32 -26.92
CA ASN A 13 -3.27 -10.11 -26.50
C ASN A 13 -2.86 -11.03 -25.34
N TYR A 14 -3.64 -12.08 -25.05
CA TYR A 14 -3.48 -12.93 -23.88
C TYR A 14 -2.04 -13.45 -23.70
N ASP A 15 -1.44 -14.01 -24.75
CA ASP A 15 -0.09 -14.59 -24.66
C ASP A 15 0.98 -13.53 -24.35
N ALA A 16 0.89 -12.36 -24.94
CA ALA A 16 1.82 -11.25 -24.67
C ALA A 16 1.64 -10.68 -23.27
N ILE A 17 0.37 -10.60 -22.78
CA ILE A 17 0.06 -10.17 -21.40
C ILE A 17 0.64 -11.16 -20.40
N MET A 18 0.42 -12.47 -20.60
CA MET A 18 0.91 -13.51 -19.69
C MET A 18 2.44 -13.60 -19.65
N LYS A 19 3.12 -13.20 -20.72
CA LYS A 19 4.59 -13.09 -20.77
C LYS A 19 5.14 -11.76 -20.24
N GLY A 20 4.29 -10.79 -19.91
CA GLY A 20 4.71 -9.45 -19.50
C GLY A 20 5.28 -8.58 -20.64
N GLU A 21 5.01 -8.93 -21.90
CA GLU A 21 5.51 -8.26 -23.10
C GLU A 21 4.54 -7.18 -23.62
N TYR A 22 3.26 -7.24 -23.21
CA TYR A 22 2.24 -6.28 -23.62
C TYR A 22 2.37 -4.98 -22.82
N LYS A 23 2.53 -3.86 -23.54
CA LYS A 23 2.84 -2.54 -22.95
C LYS A 23 1.72 -1.50 -23.12
N TYR A 24 0.61 -1.89 -23.69
CA TYR A 24 -0.52 -1.01 -23.94
C TYR A 24 -1.66 -1.30 -22.97
N ASP A 25 -2.65 -0.40 -22.90
CA ASP A 25 -3.89 -0.68 -22.20
C ASP A 25 -4.81 -1.64 -23.01
N LEU A 26 -5.83 -2.18 -22.37
CA LEU A 26 -6.74 -3.15 -23.01
C LEU A 26 -7.65 -2.54 -24.08
N PHE A 27 -7.69 -1.23 -24.22
CA PHE A 27 -8.50 -0.54 -25.21
C PHE A 27 -7.71 -0.21 -26.47
N HIS A 28 -6.39 -0.34 -26.43
CA HIS A 28 -5.51 -0.06 -27.57
C HIS A 28 -5.92 -0.88 -28.80
N GLY A 29 -6.12 -0.18 -29.93
CA GLY A 29 -6.57 -0.78 -31.19
C GLY A 29 -8.04 -1.20 -31.21
N THR A 30 -8.83 -0.91 -30.18
CA THR A 30 -10.26 -1.19 -30.12
C THR A 30 -11.11 0.04 -30.47
N TYR A 31 -12.40 -0.16 -30.77
CA TYR A 31 -13.34 0.94 -31.00
C TYR A 31 -13.52 1.86 -29.78
N CYS A 32 -13.15 1.41 -28.58
CA CYS A 32 -13.24 2.21 -27.35
C CYS A 32 -12.00 3.06 -27.07
N GLU A 33 -10.89 2.86 -27.77
CA GLU A 33 -9.61 3.55 -27.48
C GLU A 33 -9.80 5.06 -27.36
N ARG A 34 -10.37 5.68 -28.38
CA ARG A 34 -10.57 7.13 -28.40
C ARG A 34 -11.53 7.61 -27.32
N LEU A 35 -12.60 6.85 -27.05
CA LEU A 35 -13.52 7.18 -25.97
C LEU A 35 -12.84 7.12 -24.61
N MET A 36 -12.05 6.09 -24.34
CA MET A 36 -11.36 5.92 -23.08
C MET A 36 -10.28 7.00 -22.86
N GLN A 37 -9.56 7.38 -23.92
CA GLN A 37 -8.63 8.52 -23.87
C GLN A 37 -9.35 9.82 -23.48
N LEU A 38 -10.46 10.15 -24.14
CA LEU A 38 -11.23 11.37 -23.87
C LEU A 38 -11.78 11.37 -22.44
N LEU A 39 -12.28 10.23 -21.97
CA LEU A 39 -12.77 10.11 -20.60
C LEU A 39 -11.66 10.22 -19.56
N GLY A 40 -10.49 9.66 -19.85
CA GLY A 40 -9.29 9.79 -19.02
C GLY A 40 -8.82 11.25 -18.91
N ASP A 41 -8.74 11.94 -20.05
CA ASP A 41 -8.35 13.36 -20.09
C ASP A 41 -9.34 14.23 -19.31
N LEU A 42 -10.65 13.95 -19.46
CA LEU A 42 -11.70 14.65 -18.74
C LEU A 42 -11.61 14.40 -17.23
N ALA A 43 -11.48 13.13 -16.83
CA ALA A 43 -11.35 12.74 -15.43
C ALA A 43 -10.10 13.39 -14.80
N TYR A 44 -8.98 13.36 -15.50
CA TYR A 44 -7.76 14.02 -15.02
C TYR A 44 -7.98 15.52 -14.79
N ARG A 45 -8.52 16.23 -15.79
CA ARG A 45 -8.70 17.68 -15.72
C ARG A 45 -9.74 18.14 -14.71
N GLU A 46 -10.87 17.42 -14.58
CA GLU A 46 -12.02 17.90 -13.80
C GLU A 46 -12.10 17.25 -12.41
N VAL A 47 -11.51 16.07 -12.23
CA VAL A 47 -11.60 15.32 -10.96
C VAL A 47 -10.24 15.26 -10.28
N PHE A 48 -9.26 14.59 -10.87
CA PHE A 48 -7.98 14.30 -10.19
C PHE A 48 -7.13 15.55 -9.92
N THR A 49 -7.32 16.64 -10.66
CA THR A 49 -6.64 17.92 -10.39
C THR A 49 -7.47 18.89 -9.55
N SER A 50 -8.56 18.41 -8.94
CA SER A 50 -9.41 19.26 -8.10
C SER A 50 -8.80 19.51 -6.71
N GLU A 51 -9.05 20.69 -6.13
CA GLU A 51 -8.52 21.05 -4.82
C GLU A 51 -8.89 20.08 -3.69
N PRO A 52 -10.12 19.52 -3.61
CA PRO A 52 -10.44 18.52 -2.60
C PRO A 52 -9.57 17.27 -2.67
N ILE A 53 -9.27 16.79 -3.90
CA ILE A 53 -8.41 15.62 -4.11
C ILE A 53 -6.97 15.94 -3.68
N TYR A 54 -6.42 17.09 -4.07
CA TYR A 54 -5.08 17.48 -3.65
C TYR A 54 -4.93 17.59 -2.12
N ARG A 55 -5.94 18.12 -1.44
CA ARG A 55 -5.94 18.19 0.04
C ARG A 55 -5.91 16.80 0.66
N MET A 56 -6.68 15.86 0.10
CA MET A 56 -6.72 14.48 0.56
C MET A 56 -5.36 13.80 0.33
N GLU A 57 -4.81 13.87 -0.87
CA GLU A 57 -3.50 13.29 -1.21
C GLU A 57 -2.36 13.80 -0.32
N VAL A 58 -2.32 15.11 -0.04
CA VAL A 58 -1.32 15.69 0.87
C VAL A 58 -1.50 15.15 2.28
N THR A 59 -2.73 15.08 2.77
CA THR A 59 -3.02 14.54 4.11
C THR A 59 -2.62 13.08 4.23
N GLU A 60 -2.99 12.26 3.24
CA GLU A 60 -2.65 10.84 3.19
C GLU A 60 -1.14 10.62 3.09
N SER A 61 -0.44 11.40 2.28
CA SER A 61 1.01 11.34 2.14
C SER A 61 1.72 11.61 3.46
N VAL A 62 1.30 12.64 4.21
CA VAL A 62 1.85 12.95 5.54
C VAL A 62 1.57 11.81 6.52
N MET A 63 0.33 11.32 6.54
CA MET A 63 -0.09 10.25 7.44
C MET A 63 0.70 8.95 7.18
N LEU A 64 0.77 8.51 5.93
CA LEU A 64 1.49 7.28 5.56
C LEU A 64 2.98 7.38 5.82
N SER A 65 3.61 8.52 5.51
CA SER A 65 5.02 8.75 5.80
C SER A 65 5.32 8.67 7.29
N ASP A 66 4.50 9.29 8.13
CA ASP A 66 4.68 9.29 9.58
C ASP A 66 4.47 7.89 10.20
N LEU A 67 3.47 7.14 9.70
CA LEU A 67 3.27 5.75 10.10
C LEU A 67 4.46 4.88 9.68
N LEU A 68 4.91 4.97 8.43
CA LEU A 68 6.07 4.23 7.94
C LEU A 68 7.31 4.50 8.77
N ASP A 69 7.65 5.77 9.03
CA ASP A 69 8.82 6.16 9.80
C ASP A 69 8.80 5.54 11.21
N LYS A 70 7.65 5.59 11.88
CA LYS A 70 7.50 5.04 13.23
C LYS A 70 7.62 3.52 13.26
N PHE A 71 6.90 2.84 12.37
CA PHE A 71 6.93 1.38 12.30
C PHE A 71 8.28 0.87 11.84
N MET A 72 8.91 1.48 10.83
CA MET A 72 10.23 1.09 10.34
C MET A 72 11.30 1.22 11.42
N THR A 73 11.30 2.32 12.17
CA THR A 73 12.27 2.53 13.27
C THR A 73 12.23 1.41 14.31
N ALA A 74 11.05 0.86 14.59
CA ALA A 74 10.88 -0.25 15.53
C ALA A 74 11.19 -1.62 14.90
N ILE A 75 10.70 -1.85 13.67
CA ILE A 75 10.72 -3.19 13.07
C ILE A 75 12.10 -3.60 12.55
N ILE A 76 12.96 -2.67 12.15
CA ILE A 76 14.33 -3.00 11.74
C ILE A 76 15.14 -3.64 12.88
N LYS A 77 14.76 -3.39 14.14
CA LYS A 77 15.36 -3.96 15.34
C LYS A 77 14.66 -5.25 15.80
N TYR A 78 13.48 -5.54 15.26
CA TYR A 78 12.67 -6.70 15.65
C TYR A 78 13.37 -7.98 15.21
N ASP A 79 13.46 -8.95 16.13
CA ASP A 79 14.11 -10.25 15.85
C ASP A 79 15.58 -10.13 15.35
N ASP A 80 16.28 -9.04 15.72
CA ASP A 80 17.69 -8.85 15.42
C ASP A 80 18.49 -9.08 16.73
N PRO A 81 19.31 -10.13 16.80
CA PRO A 81 20.07 -10.46 18.02
C PRO A 81 21.12 -9.40 18.39
N SER A 82 21.51 -8.55 17.44
CA SER A 82 22.46 -7.46 17.68
C SER A 82 21.83 -6.18 18.24
N GLN A 83 20.52 -6.07 18.21
CA GLN A 83 19.78 -4.88 18.61
C GLN A 83 18.77 -5.16 19.71
N LYS A 84 18.50 -4.13 20.52
CA LYS A 84 17.51 -4.22 21.60
C LYS A 84 16.36 -3.26 21.37
N LEU A 85 15.16 -3.78 21.40
CA LEU A 85 13.93 -3.00 21.37
C LEU A 85 13.79 -2.24 22.70
N ASN A 86 13.53 -0.96 22.63
CA ASN A 86 13.13 -0.18 23.79
C ASN A 86 11.61 -0.38 24.06
N SER A 87 11.10 0.19 25.16
CA SER A 87 9.71 0.05 25.55
C SER A 87 8.73 0.64 24.54
N MET A 88 9.11 1.68 23.80
CA MET A 88 8.29 2.27 22.74
C MET A 88 8.29 1.38 21.49
N ASP A 89 9.45 0.88 21.08
CA ASP A 89 9.56 -0.07 19.96
C ASP A 89 8.65 -1.29 20.18
N LEU A 90 8.64 -1.87 21.40
CA LEU A 90 7.79 -3.00 21.76
C LEU A 90 6.29 -2.67 21.60
N ARG A 91 5.88 -1.47 21.99
CA ARG A 91 4.48 -1.03 21.84
C ARG A 91 4.11 -0.86 20.38
N ILE A 92 4.98 -0.26 19.55
CA ILE A 92 4.75 -0.11 18.11
C ILE A 92 4.63 -1.48 17.45
N VAL A 93 5.54 -2.42 17.75
CA VAL A 93 5.48 -3.80 17.23
C VAL A 93 4.20 -4.52 17.67
N SER A 94 3.66 -4.19 18.85
CA SER A 94 2.41 -4.81 19.32
C SER A 94 1.17 -4.43 18.52
N PHE A 95 1.17 -3.31 17.79
CA PHE A 95 0.07 -2.95 16.88
C PHE A 95 -0.01 -3.87 15.66
N ILE A 96 1.12 -4.43 15.22
CA ILE A 96 1.14 -5.38 14.11
C ILE A 96 0.47 -6.68 14.55
N SER A 97 -0.54 -7.11 13.81
CA SER A 97 -1.29 -8.31 14.18
C SER A 97 -0.41 -9.57 14.15
N ASP A 98 -0.77 -10.56 14.99
CA ASP A 98 0.00 -11.80 15.11
C ASP A 98 0.04 -12.63 13.84
N ASN A 99 -0.91 -12.44 12.92
CA ASN A 99 -0.90 -13.12 11.63
C ASN A 99 0.29 -12.68 10.77
N TYR A 100 0.56 -11.38 10.71
CA TYR A 100 1.71 -10.85 9.98
C TYR A 100 3.03 -11.29 10.63
N LYS A 101 3.13 -11.24 11.97
CA LYS A 101 4.32 -11.70 12.70
C LYS A 101 4.58 -13.19 12.51
N ARG A 102 3.54 -14.02 12.50
CA ARG A 102 3.67 -15.45 12.20
C ARG A 102 4.16 -15.72 10.77
N ALA A 103 3.61 -15.00 9.79
CA ALA A 103 4.06 -15.11 8.40
C ALA A 103 5.54 -14.74 8.28
N TYR A 104 5.98 -13.67 8.94
CA TYR A 104 7.39 -13.31 9.01
C TYR A 104 8.25 -14.45 9.59
N HIS A 105 7.90 -14.98 10.77
CA HIS A 105 8.69 -16.04 11.41
C HIS A 105 8.78 -17.32 10.55
N CYS A 106 7.70 -17.73 9.91
CA CYS A 106 7.71 -18.86 8.99
C CYS A 106 8.66 -18.65 7.80
N GLN A 107 8.73 -17.42 7.27
CA GLN A 107 9.59 -17.10 6.13
C GLN A 107 11.05 -16.83 6.54
N ALA A 108 11.28 -16.37 7.75
CA ALA A 108 12.60 -16.01 8.27
C ALA A 108 13.44 -17.23 8.71
N GLU A 109 12.81 -18.39 8.85
CA GLU A 109 13.51 -19.60 9.27
C GLU A 109 14.61 -19.99 8.27
N GLY A 110 15.85 -20.20 8.76
CA GLY A 110 17.01 -20.53 7.94
C GLY A 110 17.55 -19.40 7.05
N LYS A 111 17.04 -18.18 7.18
CA LYS A 111 17.45 -17.03 6.40
C LYS A 111 18.64 -16.28 7.02
N THR A 112 19.42 -15.62 6.16
CA THR A 112 20.47 -14.69 6.57
C THR A 112 19.89 -13.42 7.19
N GLU A 113 20.68 -12.67 7.95
CA GLU A 113 20.22 -11.42 8.56
C GLU A 113 19.79 -10.36 7.52
N ALA A 114 20.44 -10.33 6.35
CA ALA A 114 20.03 -9.44 5.26
C ALA A 114 18.63 -9.83 4.69
N GLU A 115 18.37 -11.11 4.51
CA GLU A 115 17.06 -11.61 4.09
C GLU A 115 16.00 -11.36 5.18
N LYS A 116 16.33 -11.56 6.45
CA LYS A 116 15.44 -11.25 7.57
C LYS A 116 15.12 -9.74 7.65
N LEU A 117 16.12 -8.88 7.40
CA LEU A 117 15.87 -7.43 7.32
C LEU A 117 14.87 -7.10 6.21
N TYR A 118 15.04 -7.67 5.04
CA TYR A 118 14.07 -7.52 3.95
C TYR A 118 12.66 -7.97 4.37
N LEU A 119 12.54 -9.13 5.01
CA LEU A 119 11.25 -9.63 5.50
C LEU A 119 10.65 -8.74 6.60
N ARG A 120 11.47 -8.13 7.45
CA ARG A 120 11.02 -7.14 8.45
C ARG A 120 10.45 -5.89 7.80
N ILE A 121 11.11 -5.39 6.75
CA ILE A 121 10.60 -4.25 5.96
C ILE A 121 9.27 -4.63 5.30
N LEU A 122 9.21 -5.81 4.68
CA LEU A 122 7.99 -6.32 4.04
C LEU A 122 6.84 -6.48 5.05
N LEU A 123 7.12 -6.95 6.27
CA LEU A 123 6.14 -7.06 7.35
C LEU A 123 5.43 -5.71 7.64
N VAL A 124 6.17 -4.59 7.67
CA VAL A 124 5.59 -3.27 7.88
C VAL A 124 4.81 -2.80 6.66
N THR A 125 5.38 -2.94 5.47
CA THR A 125 4.69 -2.49 4.24
C THR A 125 3.39 -3.25 4.03
N ASP A 126 3.39 -4.57 4.23
CA ASP A 126 2.18 -5.40 4.14
C ASP A 126 1.14 -5.01 5.19
N TYR A 127 1.58 -4.74 6.43
CA TYR A 127 0.67 -4.30 7.50
C TYR A 127 0.02 -2.96 7.16
N ILE A 128 0.79 -1.96 6.70
CA ILE A 128 0.27 -0.64 6.35
C ILE A 128 -0.61 -0.70 5.09
N CYS A 129 -0.18 -1.41 4.04
CA CYS A 129 -0.97 -1.60 2.83
C CYS A 129 -2.27 -2.38 3.05
N GLY A 130 -2.31 -3.23 4.09
CA GLY A 130 -3.51 -3.96 4.49
C GLY A 130 -4.54 -3.16 5.30
N MET A 131 -4.21 -1.91 5.66
CA MET A 131 -5.14 -1.03 6.36
C MET A 131 -6.19 -0.46 5.42
N THR A 132 -7.40 -0.22 5.93
CA THR A 132 -8.34 0.70 5.29
C THR A 132 -7.94 2.15 5.61
N ASP A 133 -8.31 3.10 4.76
CA ASP A 133 -8.02 4.53 4.95
C ASP A 133 -8.53 5.02 6.32
N SER A 134 -9.73 4.62 6.70
CA SER A 134 -10.32 4.97 7.98
C SER A 134 -9.54 4.40 9.18
N TYR A 135 -8.99 3.20 9.05
CA TYR A 135 -8.17 2.59 10.11
C TYR A 135 -6.81 3.29 10.21
N ALA A 136 -6.15 3.54 9.08
CA ALA A 136 -4.88 4.24 9.02
C ALA A 136 -5.00 5.65 9.62
N MET A 137 -6.05 6.39 9.26
CA MET A 137 -6.34 7.71 9.81
C MET A 137 -6.54 7.68 11.33
N ARG A 138 -7.34 6.74 11.83
CA ARG A 138 -7.56 6.59 13.28
C ARG A 138 -6.26 6.25 14.01
N LEU A 139 -5.49 5.28 13.52
CA LEU A 139 -4.21 4.90 14.10
C LEU A 139 -3.23 6.08 14.14
N TYR A 140 -3.15 6.84 13.06
CA TYR A 140 -2.33 8.05 12.98
C TYR A 140 -2.74 9.08 14.04
N GLN A 141 -4.05 9.35 14.18
CA GLN A 141 -4.58 10.27 15.17
C GLN A 141 -4.31 9.81 16.61
N GLU A 142 -4.50 8.53 16.90
CA GLU A 142 -4.18 7.92 18.19
C GLU A 142 -2.69 8.06 18.53
N MET A 143 -1.81 7.78 17.57
CA MET A 143 -0.35 7.90 17.75
C MET A 143 0.12 9.35 17.92
N ARG A 144 -0.64 10.32 17.43
CA ARG A 144 -0.41 11.76 17.61
C ARG A 144 -1.06 12.33 18.88
N GLY A 145 -1.80 11.53 19.64
CA GLY A 145 -2.53 11.98 20.82
C GLY A 145 -3.78 12.81 20.48
N MET A 146 -4.24 12.75 19.24
CA MET A 146 -5.48 13.38 18.80
C MET A 146 -6.64 12.42 19.07
N PHE A 147 -7.05 12.30 20.33
CA PHE A 147 -8.22 11.50 20.69
C PHE A 147 -9.47 12.17 20.13
N LEU A 148 -10.19 11.49 19.25
CA LEU A 148 -11.55 11.89 18.92
C LEU A 148 -12.40 11.68 20.20
N SER A 149 -12.65 12.75 20.94
CA SER A 149 -13.61 12.75 22.03
C SER A 149 -15.00 12.51 21.42
N GLY A 150 -15.50 11.29 21.52
CA GLY A 150 -16.90 10.98 21.21
C GLY A 150 -17.14 9.99 20.09
N THR A 151 -16.91 8.72 20.36
CA THR A 151 -17.72 7.59 19.86
C THR A 151 -17.60 6.46 20.88
N GLU A 152 -18.48 6.51 21.87
CA GLU A 152 -18.93 5.27 22.54
C GLU A 152 -19.92 4.56 21.64
#